data_ed6003975070960d3e3aced3d1e25bef
#
_entry.id   ed6003975070960d3e3aced3d1e25bef
#
_cell.length_a   1.000
_cell.length_b   1.000
_cell.length_c   1.000
_cell.angle_alpha   90.00
_cell.angle_beta   90.00
_cell.angle_gamma   90.00
#
_symmetry.space_group_name_H-M   'P 1'
#
loop_
_entity.id
_entity.type
_entity.pdbx_description
1 polymer ?
#
loop_
_entity_poly.entity_id
_entity_poly.type
_entity_poly.pdbx_seq_one_letter_code
_entity_poly.pdbx_strand_id
1 'polypeptide(L)'
;MTSLQFPPVPVKDAQGVDWSYSMRRDMQEILPGIYLGPYAAAMKSKLQTLQQNGISHIVCIRQTIEAHFVRPNFPDMFEYLVLDIADTVTENIIRYFPKVQDFVDKALKSGGKVLIHGNAGISRSGALMIAYVMEKHGLSYKEAYSYVQQRRFCVNPNEGFAQQLMEYEPMYKARMFQGLVQSCGNAGALKRKCPFESEEENQDTSIS
;
A
#
# COMPACT_ATOMS: atom_id res chain seq x y z
N MET A 1 9.17 0.38 -25.55
CA MET A 1 8.24 -0.10 -24.49
C MET A 1 8.84 0.27 -23.16
N THR A 2 8.26 1.24 -22.46
CA THR A 2 8.72 1.64 -21.12
C THR A 2 8.20 0.59 -20.14
N SER A 3 9.07 -0.26 -19.61
CA SER A 3 8.69 -1.22 -18.57
C SER A 3 8.45 -0.50 -17.25
N LEU A 4 7.38 -0.88 -16.55
CA LEU A 4 7.14 -0.45 -15.18
C LEU A 4 8.29 -0.95 -14.30
N GLN A 5 9.02 -0.02 -13.67
CA GLN A 5 10.06 -0.37 -12.71
C GLN A 5 9.50 -0.21 -11.29
N PHE A 6 9.48 -1.31 -10.57
CA PHE A 6 9.09 -1.35 -9.16
C PHE A 6 10.33 -1.53 -8.27
N PRO A 7 10.34 -0.96 -7.07
CA PRO A 7 11.41 -1.24 -6.12
C PRO A 7 11.45 -2.73 -5.79
N PRO A 8 12.65 -3.33 -5.69
CA PRO A 8 12.77 -4.75 -5.34
C PRO A 8 12.18 -5.03 -3.95
N VAL A 9 11.66 -6.22 -3.80
CA VAL A 9 11.15 -6.67 -2.49
C VAL A 9 12.33 -6.90 -1.56
N PRO A 10 12.32 -6.37 -0.32
CA PRO A 10 13.37 -6.63 0.64
C PRO A 10 13.50 -8.13 0.90
N VAL A 11 14.66 -8.69 0.58
CA VAL A 11 14.97 -10.11 0.86
C VAL A 11 15.30 -10.22 2.34
N LYS A 12 14.63 -11.14 3.04
CA LYS A 12 15.03 -11.51 4.39
C LYS A 12 16.17 -12.51 4.27
N ASP A 13 17.24 -12.32 5.05
CA ASP A 13 18.31 -13.30 5.12
C ASP A 13 17.75 -14.71 5.30
N ALA A 14 18.33 -15.68 4.60
CA ALA A 14 17.79 -17.02 4.39
C ALA A 14 17.65 -17.91 5.67
N GLN A 15 17.84 -17.34 6.85
CA GLN A 15 17.50 -18.01 8.10
C GLN A 15 16.00 -17.90 8.33
N GLY A 16 15.27 -18.93 7.94
CA GLY A 16 13.84 -19.05 8.18
C GLY A 16 13.54 -18.83 9.66
N VAL A 17 12.68 -17.86 9.97
CA VAL A 17 12.18 -17.71 11.33
C VAL A 17 11.34 -18.93 11.64
N ASP A 18 11.77 -19.77 12.57
CA ASP A 18 10.93 -20.84 13.11
C ASP A 18 9.67 -20.22 13.72
N TRP A 19 8.57 -20.34 13.00
CA TRP A 19 7.28 -19.81 13.45
C TRP A 19 6.77 -20.65 14.62
N SER A 20 6.61 -20.01 15.79
CA SER A 20 5.91 -20.59 16.93
C SER A 20 4.50 -20.02 17.08
N TYR A 21 3.58 -20.81 17.63
CA TYR A 21 2.19 -20.37 17.82
C TYR A 21 2.06 -19.11 18.69
N SER A 22 2.97 -18.89 19.61
CA SER A 22 3.03 -17.69 20.47
C SER A 22 3.23 -16.41 19.67
N MET A 23 3.96 -16.46 18.55
CA MET A 23 4.22 -15.32 17.67
C MET A 23 2.95 -14.75 17.03
N ARG A 24 1.85 -15.51 17.00
CA ARG A 24 0.53 -15.04 16.54
C ARG A 24 0.01 -13.85 17.38
N ARG A 25 0.42 -13.74 18.63
CA ARG A 25 0.02 -12.67 19.55
C ARG A 25 0.85 -11.39 19.42
N ASP A 26 1.97 -11.47 18.72
CA ASP A 26 2.88 -10.36 18.52
C ASP A 26 2.73 -9.76 17.11
N MET A 27 3.27 -8.56 16.91
CA MET A 27 3.42 -7.97 15.59
C MET A 27 4.73 -8.45 14.95
N GLN A 28 4.72 -8.60 13.63
CA GLN A 28 5.90 -8.91 12.83
C GLN A 28 6.16 -7.80 11.84
N GLU A 29 7.42 -7.45 11.64
CA GLU A 29 7.83 -6.54 10.58
C GLU A 29 7.72 -7.26 9.23
N ILE A 30 6.91 -6.71 8.33
CA ILE A 30 6.66 -7.25 7.00
C ILE A 30 7.54 -6.57 5.96
N LEU A 31 7.56 -5.26 5.97
CA LEU A 31 8.47 -4.40 5.22
C LEU A 31 9.21 -3.50 6.20
N PRO A 32 10.38 -2.94 5.84
CA PRO A 32 11.09 -2.01 6.71
C PRO A 32 10.17 -0.89 7.21
N GLY A 33 9.97 -0.82 8.52
CA GLY A 33 9.11 0.16 9.17
C GLY A 33 7.60 -0.14 9.10
N ILE A 34 7.16 -1.27 8.54
CA ILE A 34 5.74 -1.64 8.47
C ILE A 34 5.52 -2.98 9.16
N TYR A 35 4.70 -2.96 10.19
CA TYR A 35 4.39 -4.11 11.05
C TYR A 35 2.95 -4.57 10.84
N LEU A 36 2.73 -5.87 10.92
CA LEU A 36 1.42 -6.50 10.90
C LEU A 36 1.21 -7.29 12.19
N GLY A 37 0.07 -7.12 12.84
CA GLY A 37 -0.21 -7.81 14.10
C GLY A 37 -1.69 -7.91 14.46
N PRO A 38 -2.00 -8.57 15.60
CA PRO A 38 -3.31 -8.57 16.18
C PRO A 38 -3.53 -7.33 17.06
N TYR A 39 -4.76 -7.10 17.50
CA TYR A 39 -5.08 -6.08 18.52
C TYR A 39 -4.28 -6.27 19.82
N ALA A 40 -3.97 -7.52 20.18
CA ALA A 40 -3.15 -7.83 21.34
C ALA A 40 -1.79 -7.11 21.34
N ALA A 41 -1.21 -6.85 20.18
CA ALA A 41 0.04 -6.10 20.02
C ALA A 41 -0.13 -4.57 20.21
N ALA A 42 -1.38 -4.06 20.12
CA ALA A 42 -1.72 -2.64 20.28
C ALA A 42 -2.39 -2.34 21.63
N MET A 43 -2.46 -3.30 22.56
CA MET A 43 -3.06 -3.11 23.88
C MET A 43 -2.22 -2.20 24.78
N LYS A 44 -2.84 -1.63 25.82
CA LYS A 44 -2.18 -0.73 26.79
C LYS A 44 -0.91 -1.32 27.42
N SER A 45 -0.90 -2.64 27.69
CA SER A 45 0.26 -3.36 28.21
C SER A 45 1.45 -3.45 27.24
N LYS A 46 1.25 -3.11 25.97
CA LYS A 46 2.28 -3.19 24.90
C LYS A 46 2.87 -1.83 24.52
N LEU A 47 2.56 -0.76 25.27
CA LEU A 47 3.06 0.60 24.97
C LEU A 47 4.58 0.62 24.82
N GLN A 48 5.29 0.03 25.77
CA GLN A 48 6.75 -0.01 25.73
C GLN A 48 7.28 -0.75 24.50
N THR A 49 6.65 -1.85 24.10
CA THR A 49 7.01 -2.61 22.89
C THR A 49 6.79 -1.77 21.63
N LEU A 50 5.68 -1.03 21.54
CA LEU A 50 5.39 -0.14 20.41
C LEU A 50 6.45 0.97 20.30
N GLN A 51 6.79 1.61 21.41
CA GLN A 51 7.82 2.65 21.48
C GLN A 51 9.22 2.13 21.13
N GLN A 52 9.61 0.97 21.67
CA GLN A 52 10.91 0.33 21.38
C GLN A 52 11.07 -0.01 19.89
N ASN A 53 9.97 -0.38 19.21
CA ASN A 53 9.97 -0.61 17.77
C ASN A 53 9.87 0.68 16.95
N GLY A 54 9.70 1.84 17.60
CA GLY A 54 9.59 3.14 16.95
C GLY A 54 8.25 3.35 16.23
N ILE A 55 7.19 2.64 16.62
CA ILE A 55 5.86 2.84 16.05
C ILE A 55 5.39 4.26 16.36
N SER A 56 4.91 4.95 15.33
CA SER A 56 4.35 6.31 15.42
C SER A 56 2.92 6.38 14.85
N HIS A 57 2.57 5.43 13.97
CA HIS A 57 1.29 5.40 13.27
C HIS A 57 0.65 4.02 13.42
N ILE A 58 -0.68 3.98 13.54
CA ILE A 58 -1.41 2.73 13.71
C ILE A 58 -2.65 2.71 12.81
N VAL A 59 -2.76 1.69 11.96
CA VAL A 59 -3.99 1.38 11.23
C VAL A 59 -4.78 0.38 12.05
N CYS A 60 -5.92 0.82 12.62
CA CYS A 60 -6.80 0.02 13.46
C CYS A 60 -8.02 -0.44 12.64
N ILE A 61 -8.09 -1.72 12.32
CA ILE A 61 -9.15 -2.30 11.50
C ILE A 61 -10.07 -3.11 12.40
N ARG A 62 -11.37 -2.78 12.38
CA ARG A 62 -12.39 -3.41 13.21
C ARG A 62 -13.72 -3.46 12.50
N GLN A 63 -14.65 -4.24 12.99
CA GLN A 63 -16.07 -4.09 12.68
C GLN A 63 -16.72 -3.13 13.70
N THR A 64 -17.83 -2.54 13.34
CA THR A 64 -18.60 -1.67 14.27
C THR A 64 -18.93 -2.41 15.58
N ILE A 65 -19.28 -3.70 15.50
CA ILE A 65 -19.55 -4.53 16.68
C ILE A 65 -18.31 -4.76 17.56
N GLU A 66 -17.10 -4.69 17.01
CA GLU A 66 -15.84 -4.83 17.73
C GLU A 66 -15.37 -3.51 18.37
N ALA A 67 -16.02 -2.38 18.09
CA ALA A 67 -15.55 -1.04 18.47
C ALA A 67 -15.43 -0.83 19.99
N HIS A 68 -16.13 -1.61 20.80
CA HIS A 68 -16.06 -1.53 22.25
C HIS A 68 -14.78 -2.12 22.83
N PHE A 69 -14.10 -3.06 22.12
CA PHE A 69 -12.84 -3.66 22.57
C PHE A 69 -11.67 -3.42 21.60
N VAL A 70 -11.86 -3.45 20.26
CA VAL A 70 -10.82 -3.11 19.29
C VAL A 70 -10.87 -1.59 19.03
N ARG A 71 -9.99 -0.84 19.68
CA ARG A 71 -10.01 0.63 19.62
C ARG A 71 -8.61 1.22 19.74
N PRO A 72 -8.40 2.50 19.34
CA PRO A 72 -7.21 3.25 19.67
C PRO A 72 -6.99 3.31 21.19
N ASN A 73 -5.85 2.84 21.66
CA ASN A 73 -5.50 2.85 23.09
C ASN A 73 -4.65 4.05 23.49
N PHE A 74 -4.02 4.73 22.51
CA PHE A 74 -3.04 5.79 22.73
C PHE A 74 -3.24 6.94 21.73
N PRO A 75 -4.43 7.58 21.68
CA PRO A 75 -4.75 8.59 20.67
C PRO A 75 -3.86 9.84 20.78
N ASP A 76 -3.30 10.13 21.97
CA ASP A 76 -2.43 11.28 22.20
C ASP A 76 -0.95 10.99 21.86
N MET A 77 -0.60 9.73 21.58
CA MET A 77 0.80 9.31 21.36
C MET A 77 1.09 8.84 19.94
N PHE A 78 0.10 8.27 19.26
CA PHE A 78 0.23 7.74 17.91
C PHE A 78 -0.83 8.33 16.99
N GLU A 79 -0.48 8.52 15.72
CA GLU A 79 -1.45 8.88 14.68
C GLU A 79 -2.25 7.63 14.28
N TYR A 80 -3.58 7.74 14.26
CA TYR A 80 -4.45 6.61 13.97
C TYR A 80 -5.24 6.78 12.67
N LEU A 81 -5.29 5.70 11.90
CA LEU A 81 -6.28 5.48 10.85
C LEU A 81 -7.22 4.36 11.31
N VAL A 82 -8.45 4.70 11.66
CA VAL A 82 -9.46 3.71 12.04
C VAL A 82 -10.32 3.38 10.83
N LEU A 83 -10.47 2.08 10.55
CA LEU A 83 -11.24 1.56 9.44
C LEU A 83 -12.28 0.56 9.95
N ASP A 84 -13.53 0.85 9.65
CA ASP A 84 -14.64 -0.06 9.94
C ASP A 84 -14.87 -0.98 8.75
N ILE A 85 -14.37 -2.22 8.83
CA ILE A 85 -14.39 -3.24 7.78
C ILE A 85 -14.94 -4.53 8.37
N ALA A 86 -16.01 -5.07 7.78
CA ALA A 86 -16.53 -6.39 8.14
C ALA A 86 -15.61 -7.51 7.60
N ASP A 87 -15.43 -8.58 8.37
CA ASP A 87 -14.68 -9.76 7.89
C ASP A 87 -15.63 -10.74 7.21
N THR A 88 -16.21 -10.30 6.08
CA THR A 88 -17.17 -11.08 5.28
C THR A 88 -16.71 -11.15 3.83
N VAL A 89 -17.12 -12.18 3.13
CA VAL A 89 -16.76 -12.38 1.71
C VAL A 89 -17.38 -11.31 0.80
N THR A 90 -18.42 -10.63 1.24
CA THR A 90 -19.14 -9.58 0.48
C THR A 90 -18.65 -8.17 0.77
N GLU A 91 -17.80 -7.98 1.79
CA GLU A 91 -17.27 -6.64 2.10
C GLU A 91 -16.32 -6.17 1.00
N ASN A 92 -16.50 -4.93 0.55
CA ASN A 92 -15.64 -4.33 -0.47
C ASN A 92 -14.38 -3.74 0.18
N ILE A 93 -13.29 -4.52 0.20
CA ILE A 93 -12.04 -4.09 0.81
C ILE A 93 -11.18 -3.21 -0.11
N ILE A 94 -11.34 -3.32 -1.43
CA ILE A 94 -10.55 -2.56 -2.44
C ILE A 94 -10.64 -1.05 -2.19
N ARG A 95 -11.82 -0.55 -1.79
CA ARG A 95 -12.06 0.88 -1.54
C ARG A 95 -11.15 1.48 -0.46
N TYR A 96 -10.58 0.65 0.40
CA TYR A 96 -9.71 1.11 1.49
C TYR A 96 -8.23 1.11 1.12
N PHE A 97 -7.82 0.43 0.04
CA PHE A 97 -6.42 0.30 -0.34
C PHE A 97 -5.73 1.64 -0.55
N PRO A 98 -6.30 2.61 -1.33
CA PRO A 98 -5.65 3.91 -1.52
C PRO A 98 -5.47 4.67 -0.21
N LYS A 99 -6.47 4.66 0.66
CA LYS A 99 -6.41 5.36 1.95
C LYS A 99 -5.35 4.79 2.88
N VAL A 100 -5.21 3.47 2.92
CA VAL A 100 -4.16 2.80 3.71
C VAL A 100 -2.78 3.09 3.13
N GLN A 101 -2.63 3.04 1.80
CA GLN A 101 -1.39 3.35 1.12
C GLN A 101 -0.93 4.78 1.40
N ASP A 102 -1.81 5.76 1.24
CA ASP A 102 -1.50 7.17 1.50
C ASP A 102 -1.06 7.39 2.96
N PHE A 103 -1.75 6.77 3.92
CA PHE A 103 -1.42 6.86 5.32
C PHE A 103 -0.06 6.24 5.64
N VAL A 104 0.20 5.05 5.13
CA VAL A 104 1.48 4.34 5.33
C VAL A 104 2.63 5.12 4.66
N ASP A 105 2.46 5.53 3.40
CA ASP A 105 3.49 6.27 2.68
C ASP A 105 3.82 7.62 3.33
N LYS A 106 2.81 8.32 3.86
CA LYS A 106 3.00 9.58 4.62
C LYS A 106 3.80 9.33 5.89
N ALA A 107 3.45 8.28 6.64
CA ALA A 107 4.16 7.90 7.86
C ALA A 107 5.64 7.59 7.59
N LEU A 108 5.92 6.77 6.57
CA LEU A 108 7.30 6.40 6.20
C LEU A 108 8.11 7.61 5.70
N LYS A 109 7.50 8.50 4.91
CA LYS A 109 8.14 9.73 4.43
C LYS A 109 8.55 10.67 5.56
N SER A 110 7.81 10.68 6.67
CA SER A 110 8.16 11.44 7.88
C SER A 110 9.14 10.72 8.80
N GLY A 111 9.69 9.55 8.39
CA GLY A 111 10.61 8.75 9.19
C GLY A 111 9.92 7.93 10.29
N GLY A 112 8.58 7.87 10.29
CA GLY A 112 7.79 7.08 11.22
C GLY A 112 7.71 5.61 10.83
N LYS A 113 7.13 4.80 11.73
CA LYS A 113 6.84 3.38 11.48
C LYS A 113 5.37 3.08 11.77
N VAL A 114 4.82 2.11 11.04
CA VAL A 114 3.38 1.82 11.04
C VAL A 114 3.09 0.43 11.54
N LEU A 115 2.13 0.31 12.46
CA LEU A 115 1.50 -0.97 12.80
C LEU A 115 0.12 -1.05 12.10
N ILE A 116 -0.08 -2.07 11.29
CA ILE A 116 -1.40 -2.43 10.74
C ILE A 116 -1.95 -3.59 11.56
N HIS A 117 -3.12 -3.41 12.20
CA HIS A 117 -3.71 -4.47 12.98
C HIS A 117 -5.22 -4.59 12.80
N GLY A 118 -5.71 -5.81 12.85
CA GLY A 118 -7.13 -6.11 13.05
C GLY A 118 -7.33 -6.73 14.44
N ASN A 119 -8.44 -7.43 14.65
CA ASN A 119 -8.65 -8.18 15.87
C ASN A 119 -7.61 -9.30 16.04
N ALA A 120 -7.49 -10.20 15.07
CA ALA A 120 -6.54 -11.32 15.09
C ALA A 120 -5.28 -11.09 14.23
N GLY A 121 -5.25 -10.09 13.36
CA GLY A 121 -4.13 -9.85 12.45
C GLY A 121 -3.99 -10.93 11.36
N ILE A 122 -5.12 -11.48 10.87
CA ILE A 122 -5.17 -12.63 9.96
C ILE A 122 -5.78 -12.27 8.62
N SER A 123 -7.08 -11.88 8.60
CA SER A 123 -7.85 -11.69 7.36
C SER A 123 -7.82 -10.23 6.89
N ARG A 124 -8.61 -9.33 7.49
CA ARG A 124 -8.74 -7.92 7.09
C ARG A 124 -7.40 -7.18 6.99
N SER A 125 -6.64 -7.19 8.08
CA SER A 125 -5.31 -6.55 8.13
C SER A 125 -4.28 -7.24 7.24
N GLY A 126 -4.39 -8.58 7.10
CA GLY A 126 -3.61 -9.36 6.15
C GLY A 126 -3.87 -8.93 4.71
N ALA A 127 -5.14 -8.78 4.33
CA ALA A 127 -5.51 -8.34 2.99
C ALA A 127 -5.01 -6.93 2.67
N LEU A 128 -5.13 -5.98 3.60
CA LEU A 128 -4.60 -4.61 3.41
C LEU A 128 -3.08 -4.59 3.29
N MET A 129 -2.37 -5.41 4.08
CA MET A 129 -0.91 -5.56 3.98
C MET A 129 -0.50 -6.15 2.63
N ILE A 130 -1.19 -7.21 2.17
CA ILE A 130 -0.92 -7.84 0.87
C ILE A 130 -1.14 -6.83 -0.26
N ALA A 131 -2.25 -6.07 -0.25
CA ALA A 131 -2.52 -5.03 -1.25
C ALA A 131 -1.41 -3.98 -1.30
N TYR A 132 -0.93 -3.54 -0.14
CA TYR A 132 0.19 -2.60 -0.05
C TYR A 132 1.47 -3.17 -0.67
N VAL A 133 1.82 -4.42 -0.34
CA VAL A 133 3.01 -5.11 -0.90
C VAL A 133 2.87 -5.29 -2.41
N MET A 134 1.70 -5.68 -2.90
CA MET A 134 1.41 -5.82 -4.34
C MET A 134 1.71 -4.53 -5.09
N GLU A 135 1.09 -3.42 -4.69
CA GLU A 135 1.20 -2.14 -5.39
C GLU A 135 2.60 -1.53 -5.24
N LYS A 136 3.20 -1.62 -4.06
CA LYS A 136 4.52 -1.03 -3.79
C LYS A 136 5.64 -1.70 -4.58
N HIS A 137 5.56 -3.02 -4.77
CA HIS A 137 6.61 -3.82 -5.40
C HIS A 137 6.20 -4.41 -6.75
N GLY A 138 4.99 -4.12 -7.24
CA GLY A 138 4.49 -4.62 -8.53
C GLY A 138 4.23 -6.12 -8.57
N LEU A 139 4.01 -6.74 -7.40
CA LEU A 139 3.85 -8.19 -7.27
C LEU A 139 2.43 -8.64 -7.60
N SER A 140 2.30 -9.85 -8.14
CA SER A 140 1.02 -10.55 -8.20
C SER A 140 0.50 -10.85 -6.79
N TYR A 141 -0.82 -11.10 -6.68
CA TYR A 141 -1.41 -11.54 -5.42
C TYR A 141 -0.67 -12.73 -4.81
N LYS A 142 -0.36 -13.75 -5.62
CA LYS A 142 0.31 -14.97 -5.16
C LYS A 142 1.69 -14.69 -4.56
N GLU A 143 2.48 -13.84 -5.22
CA GLU A 143 3.82 -13.46 -4.75
C GLU A 143 3.75 -12.64 -3.47
N ALA A 144 2.88 -11.62 -3.42
CA ALA A 144 2.69 -10.78 -2.26
C ALA A 144 2.14 -11.56 -1.05
N TYR A 145 1.18 -12.45 -1.28
CA TYR A 145 0.65 -13.34 -0.24
C TYR A 145 1.77 -14.21 0.35
N SER A 146 2.54 -14.90 -0.51
CA SER A 146 3.68 -15.72 -0.07
C SER A 146 4.69 -14.91 0.72
N TYR A 147 5.03 -13.70 0.25
CA TYR A 147 5.95 -12.80 0.92
C TYR A 147 5.48 -12.40 2.33
N VAL A 148 4.22 -12.03 2.48
CA VAL A 148 3.64 -11.66 3.77
C VAL A 148 3.54 -12.87 4.70
N GLN A 149 3.12 -14.03 4.17
CA GLN A 149 2.96 -15.26 4.94
C GLN A 149 4.28 -15.81 5.48
N GLN A 150 5.39 -15.68 4.74
CA GLN A 150 6.73 -16.05 5.23
C GLN A 150 7.16 -15.26 6.47
N ARG A 151 6.63 -14.04 6.65
CA ARG A 151 6.93 -13.17 7.79
C ARG A 151 5.89 -13.24 8.89
N ARG A 152 4.67 -13.52 8.54
CA ARG A 152 3.54 -13.77 9.45
C ARG A 152 2.71 -14.95 8.95
N PHE A 153 3.10 -16.14 9.37
CA PHE A 153 2.54 -17.41 8.87
C PHE A 153 1.01 -17.53 8.97
N CYS A 154 0.41 -16.91 9.99
CA CYS A 154 -1.02 -16.99 10.23
C CYS A 154 -1.88 -16.08 9.33
N VAL A 155 -1.29 -15.34 8.38
CA VAL A 155 -2.05 -14.51 7.44
C VAL A 155 -2.88 -15.40 6.51
N ASN A 156 -4.17 -15.12 6.48
CA ASN A 156 -5.13 -15.85 5.64
C ASN A 156 -6.37 -14.95 5.41
N PRO A 157 -6.38 -14.12 4.35
CA PRO A 157 -7.55 -13.36 3.94
C PRO A 157 -8.73 -14.31 3.66
N ASN A 158 -9.97 -13.87 3.96
CA ASN A 158 -11.14 -14.65 3.53
C ASN A 158 -11.22 -14.71 1.99
N GLU A 159 -12.02 -15.64 1.47
CA GLU A 159 -12.09 -15.91 0.02
C GLU A 159 -12.50 -14.67 -0.79
N GLY A 160 -13.45 -13.86 -0.27
CA GLY A 160 -13.87 -12.63 -0.94
C GLY A 160 -12.74 -11.59 -1.02
N PHE A 161 -11.92 -11.47 0.03
CA PHE A 161 -10.76 -10.58 0.00
C PHE A 161 -9.65 -11.11 -0.92
N ALA A 162 -9.42 -12.42 -0.92
CA ALA A 162 -8.47 -13.04 -1.83
C ALA A 162 -8.85 -12.79 -3.30
N GLN A 163 -10.13 -12.95 -3.64
CA GLN A 163 -10.65 -12.65 -4.97
C GLN A 163 -10.45 -11.18 -5.34
N GLN A 164 -10.80 -10.26 -4.43
CA GLN A 164 -10.63 -8.82 -4.66
C GLN A 164 -9.15 -8.42 -4.81
N LEU A 165 -8.23 -9.07 -4.11
CA LEU A 165 -6.80 -8.85 -4.27
C LEU A 165 -6.30 -9.27 -5.66
N MET A 166 -6.80 -10.38 -6.21
CA MET A 166 -6.50 -10.79 -7.59
C MET A 166 -7.05 -9.79 -8.61
N GLU A 167 -8.27 -9.28 -8.40
CA GLU A 167 -8.89 -8.26 -9.24
C GLU A 167 -8.17 -6.89 -9.15
N TYR A 168 -7.56 -6.60 -8.00
CA TYR A 168 -6.82 -5.36 -7.78
C TYR A 168 -5.51 -5.29 -8.59
N GLU A 169 -4.91 -6.43 -8.93
CA GLU A 169 -3.63 -6.47 -9.65
C GLU A 169 -3.65 -5.70 -10.98
N PRO A 170 -4.58 -5.95 -11.92
CA PRO A 170 -4.66 -5.16 -13.14
C PRO A 170 -5.01 -3.69 -12.89
N MET A 171 -5.76 -3.38 -11.83
CA MET A 171 -6.19 -2.02 -11.51
C MET A 171 -5.01 -1.12 -11.13
N TYR A 172 -4.14 -1.54 -10.19
CA TYR A 172 -2.99 -0.71 -9.80
C TYR A 172 -1.95 -0.64 -10.90
N LYS A 173 -1.73 -1.74 -11.67
CA LYS A 173 -0.84 -1.74 -12.82
C LYS A 173 -1.27 -0.73 -13.89
N ALA A 174 -2.57 -0.65 -14.18
CA ALA A 174 -3.12 0.33 -15.13
C ALA A 174 -2.93 1.78 -14.62
N ARG A 175 -3.17 2.05 -13.34
CA ARG A 175 -2.94 3.39 -12.76
C ARG A 175 -1.47 3.82 -12.85
N MET A 176 -0.55 2.93 -12.55
CA MET A 176 0.89 3.23 -12.65
C MET A 176 1.32 3.50 -14.08
N PHE A 177 0.78 2.77 -15.05
CA PHE A 177 1.04 3.01 -16.46
C PHE A 177 0.52 4.38 -16.93
N GLN A 178 -0.68 4.78 -16.52
CA GLN A 178 -1.25 6.10 -16.83
C GLN A 178 -0.42 7.23 -16.21
N GLY A 179 0.05 7.08 -14.98
CA GLY A 179 0.93 8.06 -14.33
C GLY A 179 2.25 8.27 -15.07
N LEU A 180 2.83 7.21 -15.61
CA LEU A 180 4.06 7.29 -16.44
C LEU A 180 3.82 8.02 -17.76
N VAL A 181 2.70 7.75 -18.43
CA VAL A 181 2.34 8.42 -19.70
C VAL A 181 2.15 9.92 -19.49
N GLN A 182 1.49 10.33 -18.40
CA GLN A 182 1.28 11.74 -18.08
C GLN A 182 2.59 12.46 -17.71
N SER A 183 3.50 11.82 -16.99
CA SER A 183 4.79 12.40 -16.66
C SER A 183 5.71 12.56 -17.88
N CYS A 184 5.65 11.65 -18.85
CA CYS A 184 6.38 11.76 -20.11
C CYS A 184 5.77 12.79 -21.06
N GLY A 185 4.43 12.99 -21.04
CA GLY A 185 3.72 13.96 -21.86
C GLY A 185 4.03 15.42 -21.49
N ASN A 186 4.28 15.72 -20.23
CA ASN A 186 4.63 17.06 -19.77
C ASN A 186 6.10 17.46 -20.04
N ALA A 187 6.99 16.50 -20.29
CA ALA A 187 8.39 16.76 -20.65
C ALA A 187 8.58 17.10 -22.14
N GLY A 188 7.55 16.91 -22.97
CA GLY A 188 7.61 17.07 -24.43
C GLY A 188 7.06 18.38 -24.99
N ALA A 189 6.62 19.32 -24.19
CA ALA A 189 6.05 20.61 -24.64
C ALA A 189 7.14 21.69 -24.78
N LEU A 190 8.28 21.37 -25.39
CA LEU A 190 9.22 22.38 -25.92
C LEU A 190 8.92 22.56 -27.40
N LYS A 191 8.20 23.66 -27.70
CA LYS A 191 8.09 24.40 -28.96
C LYS A 191 8.70 23.72 -30.21
N ARG A 192 7.88 23.04 -30.99
CA ARG A 192 8.17 22.86 -32.42
C ARG A 192 7.77 24.16 -33.11
N LYS A 193 8.76 24.99 -33.44
CA LYS A 193 8.64 26.04 -34.45
C LYS A 193 8.39 25.37 -35.77
N CYS A 194 7.28 25.61 -36.42
CA CYS A 194 7.05 25.24 -37.80
C CYS A 194 7.82 26.24 -38.71
N PRO A 195 8.74 25.76 -39.55
CA PRO A 195 9.31 26.59 -40.62
C PRO A 195 8.51 26.32 -41.89
N PHE A 196 7.47 27.11 -42.12
CA PHE A 196 6.88 27.25 -43.48
C PHE A 196 6.17 28.60 -43.54
N GLU A 197 6.93 29.67 -43.87
CA GLU A 197 6.42 30.88 -44.48
C GLU A 197 6.76 30.78 -45.99
N SER A 198 5.75 30.59 -46.79
CA SER A 198 5.81 30.67 -48.24
C SER A 198 6.00 32.11 -48.66
N GLU A 199 7.07 32.36 -49.41
CA GLU A 199 7.28 33.61 -50.16
C GLU A 199 6.21 33.78 -51.22
N GLU A 200 5.41 34.82 -51.14
CA GLU A 200 4.60 35.32 -52.26
C GLU A 200 5.44 36.29 -53.09
N GLU A 201 5.82 35.88 -54.27
CA GLU A 201 6.42 36.73 -55.31
C GLU A 201 5.40 37.78 -55.78
N ASN A 202 5.69 39.03 -55.57
CA ASN A 202 5.09 40.15 -56.26
C ASN A 202 5.69 40.23 -57.67
N GLN A 203 4.94 39.90 -58.69
CA GLN A 203 5.19 40.32 -60.08
C GLN A 203 4.38 41.57 -60.42
N ASP A 204 5.07 42.68 -60.42
CA ASP A 204 4.63 43.89 -61.13
C ASP A 204 4.67 43.64 -62.66
N THR A 205 3.56 43.82 -63.33
CA THR A 205 3.50 44.04 -64.74
C THR A 205 2.85 45.36 -65.02
N SER A 206 3.70 46.35 -65.25
CA SER A 206 3.35 47.57 -65.97
C SER A 206 3.28 47.29 -67.46
N ILE A 207 2.17 47.64 -68.10
CA ILE A 207 2.10 47.98 -69.58
C ILE A 207 1.04 49.06 -69.79
N SER A 208 1.54 50.19 -70.31
CA SER A 208 0.93 51.23 -71.21
C SER A 208 -0.29 51.95 -70.67
#